data_9335ea71168473cd4053ebc0ebe2d6eb
#
_entry.id   9335ea71168473cd4053ebc0ebe2d6eb
#
_cell.length_a   1.000
_cell.length_b   1.000
_cell.length_c   1.000
_cell.angle_alpha   90.00
_cell.angle_beta   90.00
_cell.angle_gamma   90.00
#
_symmetry.space_group_name_H-M   'P 1'
#
loop_
_entity.id
_entity.type
_entity.pdbx_description
1 polymer ?
#
loop_
_entity_poly.entity_id
_entity_poly.type
_entity_poly.pdbx_seq_one_letter_code
_entity_poly.pdbx_strand_id
1 'polypeptide(L)'
;MNKRMIGFITGKILILEAGLMVLPLIISFLYNENAKYKIAYGSVILLLLAIGFLLSMKLPEDERIQGREGYIIVSLSWILMSIFGALPFVFTKEIPSFIDAFFEIVSGFTTTGSSIIPDLSKISHSNLFWRSFTHFVGGMGVLVLALAIFPSSATSVHVMKAEVPGPTFGKLVSKLSTTARMLYKIYIVMTIVLIILLMFGGLNLFESTLLAFGTAGTGGFGVRNGSILPYNNPYVEIILGIGMIVFGVNFNIYYFILIGKIKDIFKNEELKYYLLIVFGAITLIVFNIYQTYGSIWNCIRDVFFSVSSVITTTGYSTADFGKWPLFSQVILLILMFFGACAGSTAGGLKISRVVLMVKIYFAEIVQMISPNRVVTVKYDDKPVNSAMQKSIAVYFLVYSLVFGGILLMISYSTDDFMTAFSAVAATFNNIGPGLAKVGPAFSFAELNNFSKVILSFGMLAGRLEIFPMLILFSPATWKLK
;
A
#
# COMPACT_ATOMS: atom_id res chain seq x y z
N MET A 1 30.64 0.03 -1.61
CA MET A 1 29.29 0.51 -1.99
C MET A 1 29.35 1.14 -3.37
N ASN A 2 28.56 0.62 -4.30
CA ASN A 2 28.52 1.08 -5.69
C ASN A 2 27.59 2.30 -5.87
N LYS A 3 28.07 3.49 -5.47
CA LYS A 3 27.29 4.74 -5.56
C LYS A 3 26.86 5.10 -6.99
N ARG A 4 27.70 4.73 -7.99
CA ARG A 4 27.37 4.99 -9.40
C ARG A 4 26.17 4.15 -9.85
N MET A 5 26.09 2.88 -9.41
CA MET A 5 24.96 2.01 -9.75
C MET A 5 23.67 2.45 -9.06
N ILE A 6 23.76 2.92 -7.79
CA ILE A 6 22.62 3.53 -7.09
C ILE A 6 22.08 4.71 -7.90
N GLY A 7 22.96 5.66 -8.28
CA GLY A 7 22.56 6.81 -9.08
C GLY A 7 21.95 6.42 -10.44
N PHE A 8 22.58 5.45 -11.14
CA PHE A 8 22.10 4.99 -12.44
C PHE A 8 20.67 4.44 -12.39
N ILE A 9 20.39 3.55 -11.43
CA ILE A 9 19.05 2.94 -11.28
C ILE A 9 18.04 4.00 -10.84
N THR A 10 18.38 4.83 -9.86
CA THR A 10 17.51 5.93 -9.42
C THR A 10 17.20 6.87 -10.60
N GLY A 11 18.19 7.20 -11.43
CA GLY A 11 17.97 7.99 -12.63
C GLY A 11 16.98 7.35 -13.62
N LYS A 12 17.07 6.02 -13.82
CA LYS A 12 16.11 5.30 -14.67
C LYS A 12 14.69 5.31 -14.09
N ILE A 13 14.55 5.27 -12.77
CA ILE A 13 13.24 5.34 -12.10
C ILE A 13 12.64 6.74 -12.25
N LEU A 14 13.43 7.81 -12.14
CA LEU A 14 12.96 9.19 -12.40
C LEU A 14 12.52 9.39 -13.85
N ILE A 15 13.22 8.79 -14.83
CA ILE A 15 12.77 8.80 -16.23
C ILE A 15 11.44 8.04 -16.38
N LEU A 16 11.28 6.92 -15.69
CA LEU A 16 10.01 6.19 -15.68
C LEU A 16 8.88 7.07 -15.11
N GLU A 17 9.12 7.75 -13.99
CA GLU A 17 8.14 8.67 -13.39
C GLU A 17 7.77 9.80 -14.35
N ALA A 18 8.75 10.39 -15.06
CA ALA A 18 8.48 11.37 -16.09
C ALA A 18 7.52 10.83 -17.17
N GLY A 19 7.73 9.59 -17.61
CA GLY A 19 6.82 8.90 -18.53
C GLY A 19 5.42 8.70 -17.98
N LEU A 20 5.29 8.34 -16.70
CA LEU A 20 4.00 8.18 -16.03
C LEU A 20 3.25 9.53 -15.90
N MET A 21 3.96 10.63 -15.65
CA MET A 21 3.38 11.97 -15.58
C MET A 21 2.86 12.52 -16.90
N VAL A 22 3.19 11.91 -18.03
CA VAL A 22 2.57 12.26 -19.32
C VAL A 22 1.06 12.00 -19.31
N LEU A 23 0.59 10.99 -18.58
CA LEU A 23 -0.85 10.67 -18.51
C LEU A 23 -1.67 11.80 -17.89
N PRO A 24 -1.38 12.32 -16.66
CA PRO A 24 -2.11 13.47 -16.12
C PRO A 24 -1.94 14.73 -17.00
N LEU A 25 -0.81 14.90 -17.67
CA LEU A 25 -0.66 15.98 -18.66
C LEU A 25 -1.67 15.83 -19.81
N ILE A 26 -1.86 14.63 -20.36
CA ILE A 26 -2.88 14.35 -21.38
C ILE A 26 -4.30 14.64 -20.83
N ILE A 27 -4.60 14.25 -19.59
CA ILE A 27 -5.87 14.56 -18.94
C ILE A 27 -6.12 16.07 -18.89
N SER A 28 -5.08 16.88 -18.58
CA SER A 28 -5.21 18.35 -18.55
C SER A 28 -5.56 18.94 -19.91
N PHE A 29 -5.15 18.31 -21.01
CA PHE A 29 -5.57 18.68 -22.36
C PHE A 29 -6.99 18.23 -22.69
N LEU A 30 -7.36 16.99 -22.33
CA LEU A 30 -8.69 16.44 -22.61
C LEU A 30 -9.82 17.20 -21.90
N TYR A 31 -9.56 17.66 -20.66
CA TYR A 31 -10.52 18.44 -19.89
C TYR A 31 -10.38 19.95 -20.08
N ASN A 32 -9.57 20.40 -21.06
CA ASN A 32 -9.34 21.82 -21.36
C ASN A 32 -8.98 22.66 -20.12
N GLU A 33 -8.15 22.10 -19.23
CA GLU A 33 -7.71 22.80 -18.03
C GLU A 33 -6.82 24.01 -18.36
N ASN A 34 -6.71 24.95 -17.43
CA ASN A 34 -5.90 26.15 -17.57
C ASN A 34 -4.44 25.83 -17.88
N ALA A 35 -3.76 26.73 -18.60
CA ALA A 35 -2.34 26.55 -18.98
C ALA A 35 -1.41 26.27 -17.78
N LYS A 36 -1.75 26.76 -16.57
CA LYS A 36 -0.98 26.49 -15.35
C LYS A 36 -0.77 24.99 -15.07
N TYR A 37 -1.78 24.14 -15.32
CA TYR A 37 -1.68 22.69 -15.12
C TYR A 37 -0.74 22.04 -16.14
N LYS A 38 -0.90 22.44 -17.42
CA LYS A 38 -0.06 21.95 -18.51
C LYS A 38 1.41 22.33 -18.29
N ILE A 39 1.67 23.58 -17.85
CA ILE A 39 3.02 24.07 -17.53
C ILE A 39 3.58 23.35 -16.30
N ALA A 40 2.76 23.14 -15.25
CA ALA A 40 3.20 22.45 -14.04
C ALA A 40 3.67 21.02 -14.35
N TYR A 41 2.84 20.21 -15.02
CA TYR A 41 3.25 18.85 -15.41
C TYR A 41 4.41 18.85 -16.40
N GLY A 42 4.38 19.71 -17.43
CA GLY A 42 5.46 19.81 -18.41
C GLY A 42 6.81 20.17 -17.78
N SER A 43 6.84 21.13 -16.86
CA SER A 43 8.06 21.54 -16.16
C SER A 43 8.63 20.42 -15.26
N VAL A 44 7.77 19.68 -14.54
CA VAL A 44 8.21 18.56 -13.71
C VAL A 44 8.72 17.40 -14.56
N ILE A 45 8.06 17.08 -15.68
CA ILE A 45 8.52 16.07 -16.63
C ILE A 45 9.91 16.43 -17.16
N LEU A 46 10.13 17.67 -17.59
CA LEU A 46 11.43 18.12 -18.07
C LEU A 46 12.51 18.05 -16.98
N LEU A 47 12.18 18.43 -15.76
CA LEU A 47 13.08 18.34 -14.61
C LEU A 47 13.49 16.88 -14.33
N LEU A 48 12.51 15.98 -14.29
CA LEU A 48 12.73 14.55 -14.07
C LEU A 48 13.58 13.92 -15.18
N LEU A 49 13.32 14.27 -16.45
CA LEU A 49 14.13 13.82 -17.58
C LEU A 49 15.56 14.35 -17.49
N ALA A 50 15.75 15.62 -17.16
CA ALA A 50 17.08 16.22 -17.01
C ALA A 50 17.89 15.53 -15.92
N ILE A 51 17.34 15.40 -14.70
CA ILE A 51 18.01 14.75 -13.57
C ILE A 51 18.21 13.25 -13.85
N GLY A 52 17.17 12.58 -14.33
CA GLY A 52 17.21 11.15 -14.59
C GLY A 52 18.23 10.79 -15.68
N PHE A 53 18.32 11.61 -16.75
CA PHE A 53 19.32 11.44 -17.80
C PHE A 53 20.74 11.68 -17.27
N LEU A 54 20.97 12.77 -16.53
CA LEU A 54 22.28 13.07 -15.93
C LEU A 54 22.78 11.92 -15.04
N LEU A 55 21.90 11.35 -14.22
CA LEU A 55 22.24 10.23 -13.33
C LEU A 55 22.46 8.91 -14.08
N SER A 56 21.82 8.71 -15.24
CA SER A 56 21.84 7.46 -16.00
C SER A 56 22.62 7.52 -17.31
N MET A 57 23.39 8.59 -17.57
CA MET A 57 24.16 8.77 -18.83
C MET A 57 25.21 7.69 -19.06
N LYS A 58 25.90 7.27 -18.01
CA LYS A 58 26.97 6.27 -18.12
C LYS A 58 26.62 5.02 -17.34
N LEU A 59 26.60 3.87 -18.03
CA LEU A 59 26.48 2.57 -17.37
C LEU A 59 27.72 2.35 -16.50
N PRO A 60 27.59 2.02 -15.22
CA PRO A 60 28.71 1.70 -14.36
C PRO A 60 29.44 0.45 -14.85
N GLU A 61 30.77 0.44 -14.75
CA GLU A 61 31.62 -0.71 -15.14
C GLU A 61 31.32 -1.95 -14.26
N ASP A 62 31.02 -1.73 -12.99
CA ASP A 62 30.55 -2.78 -12.07
C ASP A 62 29.02 -2.71 -11.93
N GLU A 63 28.35 -3.68 -12.56
CA GLU A 63 26.88 -3.81 -12.52
C GLU A 63 26.39 -4.59 -11.29
N ARG A 64 27.27 -5.05 -10.41
CA ARG A 64 26.89 -5.88 -9.26
C ARG A 64 26.22 -5.02 -8.20
N ILE A 65 25.08 -5.51 -7.71
CA ILE A 65 24.32 -4.92 -6.59
C ILE A 65 24.31 -5.93 -5.45
N GLN A 66 24.75 -5.49 -4.28
CA GLN A 66 24.61 -6.24 -3.04
C GLN A 66 23.27 -5.93 -2.37
N GLY A 67 22.83 -6.77 -1.41
CA GLY A 67 21.55 -6.59 -0.72
C GLY A 67 21.39 -5.20 -0.09
N ARG A 68 22.47 -4.66 0.50
CA ARG A 68 22.48 -3.31 1.09
C ARG A 68 22.16 -2.21 0.07
N GLU A 69 22.75 -2.28 -1.09
CA GLU A 69 22.53 -1.30 -2.17
C GLU A 69 21.12 -1.39 -2.73
N GLY A 70 20.55 -2.62 -2.79
CA GLY A 70 19.16 -2.84 -3.14
C GLY A 70 18.20 -2.09 -2.19
N TYR A 71 18.40 -2.18 -0.88
CA TYR A 71 17.60 -1.45 0.10
C TYR A 71 17.71 0.07 -0.04
N ILE A 72 18.92 0.59 -0.28
CA ILE A 72 19.13 2.03 -0.50
C ILE A 72 18.42 2.51 -1.76
N ILE A 73 18.54 1.77 -2.87
CA ILE A 73 17.88 2.10 -4.15
C ILE A 73 16.35 2.17 -3.95
N VAL A 74 15.78 1.17 -3.29
CA VAL A 74 14.34 1.12 -3.01
C VAL A 74 13.92 2.36 -2.23
N SER A 75 14.48 2.58 -1.05
CA SER A 75 14.07 3.69 -0.16
C SER A 75 14.29 5.06 -0.81
N LEU A 76 15.44 5.27 -1.46
CA LEU A 76 15.76 6.53 -2.12
C LEU A 76 14.81 6.81 -3.29
N SER A 77 14.48 5.79 -4.08
CA SER A 77 13.56 5.93 -5.20
C SER A 77 12.16 6.34 -4.75
N TRP A 78 11.63 5.71 -3.71
CA TRP A 78 10.31 6.04 -3.16
C TRP A 78 10.25 7.46 -2.60
N ILE A 79 11.30 7.90 -1.90
CA ILE A 79 11.40 9.27 -1.38
C ILE A 79 11.47 10.28 -2.54
N LEU A 80 12.34 10.05 -3.54
CA LEU A 80 12.51 10.98 -4.66
C LEU A 80 11.25 11.05 -5.53
N MET A 81 10.62 9.92 -5.85
CA MET A 81 9.35 9.92 -6.57
C MET A 81 8.27 10.69 -5.81
N SER A 82 8.21 10.56 -4.49
CA SER A 82 7.25 11.33 -3.70
C SER A 82 7.55 12.83 -3.69
N ILE A 83 8.82 13.22 -3.70
CA ILE A 83 9.25 14.64 -3.79
C ILE A 83 8.84 15.23 -5.14
N PHE A 84 9.21 14.58 -6.24
CA PHE A 84 8.90 15.08 -7.58
C PHE A 84 7.42 14.96 -7.92
N GLY A 85 6.77 13.89 -7.49
CA GLY A 85 5.33 13.68 -7.64
C GLY A 85 4.46 14.72 -6.94
N ALA A 86 4.99 15.36 -5.87
CA ALA A 86 4.31 16.44 -5.16
C ALA A 86 4.38 17.80 -5.88
N LEU A 87 5.38 18.03 -6.72
CA LEU A 87 5.62 19.33 -7.34
C LEU A 87 4.45 19.86 -8.20
N PRO A 88 3.71 19.04 -8.98
CA PRO A 88 2.55 19.53 -9.73
C PRO A 88 1.50 20.20 -8.84
N PHE A 89 1.23 19.65 -7.64
CA PHE A 89 0.27 20.23 -6.69
C PHE A 89 0.73 21.59 -6.14
N VAL A 90 2.02 21.72 -5.87
CA VAL A 90 2.63 22.98 -5.39
C VAL A 90 2.60 24.03 -6.50
N PHE A 91 3.00 23.66 -7.72
CA PHE A 91 3.07 24.60 -8.85
C PHE A 91 1.68 25.06 -9.31
N THR A 92 0.68 24.20 -9.24
CA THR A 92 -0.72 24.56 -9.52
C THR A 92 -1.37 25.33 -8.37
N LYS A 93 -0.73 25.41 -7.20
CA LYS A 93 -1.25 26.00 -5.95
C LYS A 93 -2.55 25.36 -5.44
N GLU A 94 -2.87 24.14 -5.85
CA GLU A 94 -3.99 23.38 -5.25
C GLU A 94 -3.64 22.87 -3.87
N ILE A 95 -2.36 22.50 -3.66
CA ILE A 95 -1.76 22.24 -2.34
C ILE A 95 -0.50 23.12 -2.24
N PRO A 96 -0.61 24.36 -1.72
CA PRO A 96 0.52 25.29 -1.75
C PRO A 96 1.70 24.89 -0.86
N SER A 97 1.41 24.19 0.26
CA SER A 97 2.42 23.69 1.19
C SER A 97 3.12 22.47 0.59
N PHE A 98 4.45 22.52 0.47
CA PHE A 98 5.23 21.36 -0.01
C PHE A 98 5.11 20.15 0.94
N ILE A 99 5.05 20.38 2.26
CA ILE A 99 4.90 19.30 3.24
C ILE A 99 3.56 18.58 3.05
N ASP A 100 2.49 19.35 2.81
CA ASP A 100 1.16 18.80 2.55
C ASP A 100 1.12 18.03 1.22
N ALA A 101 1.67 18.60 0.16
CA ALA A 101 1.75 17.93 -1.14
C ALA A 101 2.61 16.66 -1.07
N PHE A 102 3.72 16.69 -0.33
CA PHE A 102 4.57 15.54 -0.10
C PHE A 102 3.83 14.43 0.69
N PHE A 103 3.12 14.79 1.77
CA PHE A 103 2.28 13.86 2.53
C PHE A 103 1.24 13.18 1.63
N GLU A 104 0.51 13.96 0.82
CA GLU A 104 -0.51 13.46 -0.10
C GLU A 104 0.09 12.46 -1.11
N ILE A 105 1.24 12.76 -1.69
CA ILE A 105 1.87 11.89 -2.69
C ILE A 105 2.61 10.71 -2.08
N VAL A 106 3.20 10.85 -0.90
CA VAL A 106 3.69 9.68 -0.14
C VAL A 106 2.52 8.75 0.13
N SER A 107 1.39 9.27 0.62
CA SER A 107 0.16 8.51 0.81
C SER A 107 -0.32 7.85 -0.50
N GLY A 108 -0.17 8.55 -1.62
CA GLY A 108 -0.47 8.03 -2.95
C GLY A 108 0.40 6.83 -3.33
N PHE A 109 1.71 7.01 -3.41
CA PHE A 109 2.62 5.94 -3.81
C PHE A 109 2.66 4.78 -2.82
N THR A 110 2.63 5.04 -1.52
CA THR A 110 2.58 3.98 -0.50
C THR A 110 1.21 3.30 -0.38
N THR A 111 0.25 3.72 -1.23
CA THR A 111 -1.11 3.19 -1.23
C THR A 111 -1.80 3.27 0.15
N THR A 112 -1.52 4.35 0.89
CA THR A 112 -2.07 4.56 2.22
C THR A 112 -3.49 5.13 2.17
N GLY A 113 -3.73 6.16 1.33
CA GLY A 113 -5.05 6.78 1.23
C GLY A 113 -5.38 7.84 2.28
N SER A 114 -4.46 8.15 3.21
CA SER A 114 -4.58 9.30 4.11
C SER A 114 -4.47 10.59 3.31
N SER A 115 -5.44 11.50 3.43
CA SER A 115 -5.48 12.71 2.63
C SER A 115 -5.47 13.97 3.49
N ILE A 116 -4.77 14.99 3.01
CA ILE A 116 -4.80 16.35 3.59
C ILE A 116 -5.79 17.26 2.86
N ILE A 117 -6.45 16.78 1.81
CA ILE A 117 -7.37 17.59 1.01
C ILE A 117 -8.75 17.58 1.67
N PRO A 118 -9.25 18.71 2.17
CA PRO A 118 -10.56 18.75 2.81
C PRO A 118 -11.72 18.79 1.82
N ASP A 119 -11.48 19.28 0.59
CA ASP A 119 -12.52 19.45 -0.43
C ASP A 119 -12.00 19.07 -1.82
N LEU A 120 -12.35 17.86 -2.26
CA LEU A 120 -11.94 17.29 -3.55
C LEU A 120 -12.59 17.99 -4.75
N SER A 121 -13.72 18.70 -4.55
CA SER A 121 -14.42 19.40 -5.65
C SER A 121 -13.61 20.56 -6.24
N LYS A 122 -12.61 21.04 -5.51
CA LYS A 122 -11.72 22.13 -5.93
C LYS A 122 -10.46 21.66 -6.66
N ILE A 123 -10.22 20.35 -6.70
CA ILE A 123 -9.04 19.77 -7.34
C ILE A 123 -9.32 19.50 -8.81
N SER A 124 -8.35 19.83 -9.67
CA SER A 124 -8.42 19.59 -11.11
C SER A 124 -8.46 18.10 -11.47
N HIS A 125 -8.99 17.76 -12.63
CA HIS A 125 -9.04 16.37 -13.12
C HIS A 125 -7.63 15.79 -13.27
N SER A 126 -6.67 16.58 -13.74
CA SER A 126 -5.28 16.14 -13.88
C SER A 126 -4.65 15.77 -12.53
N ASN A 127 -4.85 16.59 -11.48
CA ASN A 127 -4.35 16.29 -10.14
C ASN A 127 -5.12 15.16 -9.44
N LEU A 128 -6.45 15.05 -9.63
CA LEU A 128 -7.24 13.90 -9.16
C LEU A 128 -6.77 12.60 -9.84
N PHE A 129 -6.50 12.65 -11.15
CA PHE A 129 -5.97 11.52 -11.88
C PHE A 129 -4.60 11.11 -11.35
N TRP A 130 -3.65 12.05 -11.23
CA TRP A 130 -2.29 11.77 -10.74
C TRP A 130 -2.34 11.14 -9.35
N ARG A 131 -3.09 11.72 -8.43
CA ARG A 131 -3.31 11.24 -7.08
C ARG A 131 -3.77 9.76 -7.05
N SER A 132 -4.81 9.41 -7.81
CA SER A 132 -5.32 8.03 -7.87
C SER A 132 -4.39 7.11 -8.65
N PHE A 133 -3.71 7.62 -9.68
CA PHE A 133 -2.76 6.84 -10.47
C PHE A 133 -1.51 6.45 -9.68
N THR A 134 -1.07 7.27 -8.72
CA THR A 134 0.01 6.89 -7.82
C THR A 134 -0.33 5.63 -7.01
N HIS A 135 -1.60 5.40 -6.62
CA HIS A 135 -2.05 4.14 -6.01
C HIS A 135 -1.86 2.95 -6.95
N PHE A 136 -2.25 3.10 -8.22
CA PHE A 136 -2.09 2.04 -9.21
C PHE A 136 -0.62 1.66 -9.42
N VAL A 137 0.26 2.66 -9.53
CA VAL A 137 1.71 2.46 -9.69
C VAL A 137 2.33 1.87 -8.42
N GLY A 138 1.97 2.41 -7.25
CA GLY A 138 2.49 1.98 -5.96
C GLY A 138 2.00 0.60 -5.51
N GLY A 139 0.80 0.18 -5.94
CA GLY A 139 0.17 -1.07 -5.53
C GLY A 139 1.02 -2.31 -5.85
N MET A 140 1.47 -2.45 -7.09
CA MET A 140 2.36 -3.56 -7.48
C MET A 140 3.84 -3.30 -7.24
N GLY A 141 4.20 -2.12 -6.70
CA GLY A 141 5.56 -1.69 -6.48
C GLY A 141 6.21 -1.06 -7.72
N VAL A 142 6.82 0.08 -7.49
CA VAL A 142 7.45 0.90 -8.54
C VAL A 142 8.64 0.18 -9.16
N LEU A 143 9.45 -0.52 -8.35
CA LEU A 143 10.63 -1.22 -8.83
C LEU A 143 10.29 -2.52 -9.55
N VAL A 144 9.20 -3.19 -9.16
CA VAL A 144 8.67 -4.33 -9.92
C VAL A 144 8.21 -3.87 -11.30
N LEU A 145 7.60 -2.68 -11.41
CA LEU A 145 7.30 -2.04 -12.70
C LEU A 145 8.58 -1.72 -13.49
N ALA A 146 9.57 -1.13 -12.85
CA ALA A 146 10.85 -0.85 -13.48
C ALA A 146 11.55 -2.12 -13.99
N LEU A 147 11.51 -3.22 -13.23
CA LEU A 147 12.04 -4.52 -13.65
C LEU A 147 11.26 -5.17 -14.80
N ALA A 148 9.95 -4.92 -14.88
CA ALA A 148 9.13 -5.40 -15.98
C ALA A 148 9.48 -4.68 -17.29
N ILE A 149 9.80 -3.37 -17.21
CA ILE A 149 10.12 -2.51 -18.34
C ILE A 149 11.61 -2.60 -18.72
N PHE A 150 12.52 -2.59 -17.73
CA PHE A 150 13.97 -2.59 -17.93
C PHE A 150 14.61 -3.88 -17.38
N PRO A 151 14.49 -5.02 -18.06
CA PRO A 151 15.05 -6.28 -17.58
C PRO A 151 16.58 -6.28 -17.69
N SER A 152 17.28 -6.08 -16.57
CA SER A 152 18.73 -6.32 -16.45
C SER A 152 19.00 -7.56 -15.60
N SER A 153 19.92 -8.41 -16.04
CA SER A 153 20.08 -9.78 -15.53
C SER A 153 20.69 -9.92 -14.14
N ALA A 154 21.56 -8.99 -13.72
CA ALA A 154 22.29 -9.09 -12.45
C ALA A 154 21.66 -8.32 -11.28
N THR A 155 20.95 -7.24 -11.58
CA THR A 155 20.44 -6.24 -10.63
C THR A 155 19.12 -6.65 -9.96
N SER A 156 18.35 -7.50 -10.62
CA SER A 156 16.94 -7.72 -10.34
C SER A 156 16.59 -8.44 -9.03
N VAL A 157 17.47 -9.34 -8.57
CA VAL A 157 17.16 -10.23 -7.43
C VAL A 157 17.11 -9.47 -6.10
N HIS A 158 18.09 -8.61 -5.84
CA HIS A 158 18.20 -7.89 -4.55
C HIS A 158 17.19 -6.77 -4.44
N VAL A 159 16.93 -6.07 -5.55
CA VAL A 159 15.94 -4.99 -5.62
C VAL A 159 14.53 -5.56 -5.43
N MET A 160 14.17 -6.64 -6.13
CA MET A 160 12.85 -7.25 -5.98
C MET A 160 12.63 -7.83 -4.57
N LYS A 161 13.67 -8.45 -3.96
CA LYS A 161 13.57 -8.93 -2.58
C LYS A 161 13.38 -7.81 -1.55
N ALA A 162 13.85 -6.61 -1.87
CA ALA A 162 13.70 -5.45 -1.00
C ALA A 162 12.32 -4.78 -1.11
N GLU A 163 11.60 -4.98 -2.20
CA GLU A 163 10.29 -4.34 -2.44
C GLU A 163 9.09 -5.29 -2.25
N VAL A 164 9.26 -6.60 -2.49
CA VAL A 164 8.12 -7.56 -2.39
C VAL A 164 7.76 -7.80 -0.93
N PRO A 165 6.58 -7.39 -0.48
CA PRO A 165 6.16 -7.52 0.90
C PRO A 165 5.85 -8.97 1.29
N GLY A 166 6.35 -9.38 2.44
CA GLY A 166 6.04 -10.66 3.08
C GLY A 166 7.09 -11.76 2.91
N PRO A 167 6.94 -12.86 3.67
CA PRO A 167 7.81 -14.01 3.53
C PRO A 167 7.59 -14.69 2.17
N THR A 168 8.65 -14.82 1.39
CA THR A 168 8.59 -15.42 0.05
C THR A 168 8.60 -16.95 0.14
N PHE A 169 7.46 -17.56 -0.12
CA PHE A 169 7.32 -19.02 -0.23
C PHE A 169 7.26 -19.42 -1.73
N GLY A 170 8.40 -19.84 -2.28
CA GLY A 170 8.49 -20.45 -3.60
C GLY A 170 8.95 -19.54 -4.76
N LYS A 171 9.58 -20.15 -5.76
CA LYS A 171 9.96 -19.52 -7.03
C LYS A 171 8.89 -19.85 -8.08
N LEU A 172 8.27 -18.84 -8.68
CA LEU A 172 7.25 -19.05 -9.72
C LEU A 172 7.83 -19.32 -11.10
N VAL A 173 8.91 -18.64 -11.46
CA VAL A 173 9.54 -18.75 -12.79
C VAL A 173 11.06 -18.56 -12.68
N SER A 174 11.81 -19.14 -13.63
CA SER A 174 13.27 -19.09 -13.65
C SER A 174 13.88 -17.69 -13.81
N LYS A 175 13.11 -16.73 -14.37
CA LYS A 175 13.55 -15.34 -14.58
C LYS A 175 12.62 -14.37 -13.85
N LEU A 176 13.14 -13.55 -12.95
CA LEU A 176 12.41 -12.58 -12.15
C LEU A 176 11.64 -11.55 -12.99
N SER A 177 12.23 -11.07 -14.09
CA SER A 177 11.56 -10.14 -15.01
C SER A 177 10.33 -10.75 -15.69
N THR A 178 10.35 -12.06 -15.98
CA THR A 178 9.21 -12.77 -16.57
C THR A 178 8.08 -12.88 -15.55
N THR A 179 8.41 -13.17 -14.28
CA THR A 179 7.44 -13.19 -13.18
C THR A 179 6.81 -11.80 -12.99
N ALA A 180 7.63 -10.74 -12.92
CA ALA A 180 7.15 -9.37 -12.79
C ALA A 180 6.18 -8.99 -13.91
N ARG A 181 6.54 -9.25 -15.19
CA ARG A 181 5.67 -8.97 -16.33
C ARG A 181 4.33 -9.71 -16.27
N MET A 182 4.35 -10.97 -15.81
CA MET A 182 3.14 -11.77 -15.70
C MET A 182 2.21 -11.24 -14.60
N LEU A 183 2.75 -10.92 -13.43
CA LEU A 183 1.98 -10.34 -12.34
C LEU A 183 1.38 -8.97 -12.74
N TYR A 184 2.15 -8.13 -13.44
CA TYR A 184 1.63 -6.87 -13.98
C TYR A 184 0.51 -7.07 -15.01
N LYS A 185 0.62 -8.07 -15.89
CA LYS A 185 -0.47 -8.39 -16.84
C LYS A 185 -1.75 -8.77 -16.10
N ILE A 186 -1.66 -9.64 -15.09
CA ILE A 186 -2.81 -10.02 -14.26
C ILE A 186 -3.41 -8.78 -13.59
N TYR A 187 -2.57 -7.94 -12.97
CA TYR A 187 -2.98 -6.72 -12.30
C TYR A 187 -3.73 -5.76 -13.24
N ILE A 188 -3.20 -5.50 -14.43
CA ILE A 188 -3.82 -4.63 -15.44
C ILE A 188 -5.16 -5.21 -15.90
N VAL A 189 -5.22 -6.50 -16.22
CA VAL A 189 -6.46 -7.16 -16.69
C VAL A 189 -7.54 -7.08 -15.62
N MET A 190 -7.22 -7.40 -14.36
CA MET A 190 -8.16 -7.30 -13.25
C MET A 190 -8.65 -5.86 -13.03
N THR A 191 -7.77 -4.88 -13.18
CA THR A 191 -8.14 -3.46 -13.07
C THR A 191 -9.09 -3.04 -14.20
N ILE A 192 -8.82 -3.45 -15.44
CA ILE A 192 -9.72 -3.17 -16.59
C ILE A 192 -11.09 -3.81 -16.38
N VAL A 193 -11.14 -5.05 -15.90
CA VAL A 193 -12.40 -5.73 -15.57
C VAL A 193 -13.17 -4.94 -14.50
N LEU A 194 -12.49 -4.45 -13.46
CA LEU A 194 -13.10 -3.64 -12.42
C LEU A 194 -13.66 -2.31 -12.97
N ILE A 195 -12.92 -1.62 -13.85
CA ILE A 195 -13.40 -0.40 -14.52
C ILE A 195 -14.70 -0.68 -15.27
N ILE A 196 -14.74 -1.75 -16.06
CA ILE A 196 -15.93 -2.14 -16.83
C ILE A 196 -17.11 -2.43 -15.88
N LEU A 197 -16.89 -3.16 -14.80
CA LEU A 197 -17.93 -3.45 -13.82
C LEU A 197 -18.47 -2.18 -13.15
N LEU A 198 -17.61 -1.22 -12.81
CA LEU A 198 -18.03 0.06 -12.23
C LEU A 198 -18.83 0.91 -13.24
N MET A 199 -18.47 0.88 -14.53
CA MET A 199 -19.25 1.54 -15.59
C MET A 199 -20.64 0.91 -15.74
N PHE A 200 -20.81 -0.39 -15.59
CA PHE A 200 -22.13 -1.04 -15.54
C PHE A 200 -22.95 -0.58 -14.31
N GLY A 201 -22.30 -0.13 -13.25
CA GLY A 201 -22.93 0.52 -12.10
C GLY A 201 -23.38 1.96 -12.37
N GLY A 202 -23.21 2.48 -13.59
CA GLY A 202 -23.64 3.84 -13.98
C GLY A 202 -22.61 4.92 -13.71
N LEU A 203 -21.36 4.58 -13.31
CA LEU A 203 -20.28 5.54 -13.18
C LEU A 203 -19.70 5.93 -14.54
N ASN A 204 -19.27 7.18 -14.68
CA ASN A 204 -18.54 7.60 -15.87
C ASN A 204 -17.15 6.96 -15.92
N LEU A 205 -16.51 6.95 -17.09
CA LEU A 205 -15.20 6.33 -17.31
C LEU A 205 -14.12 6.91 -16.39
N PHE A 206 -14.11 8.22 -16.15
CA PHE A 206 -13.12 8.88 -15.32
C PHE A 206 -13.21 8.40 -13.87
N GLU A 207 -14.39 8.49 -13.25
CA GLU A 207 -14.61 8.04 -11.86
C GLU A 207 -14.36 6.53 -11.72
N SER A 208 -14.85 5.71 -12.67
CA SER A 208 -14.62 4.27 -12.69
C SER A 208 -13.13 3.94 -12.73
N THR A 209 -12.34 4.67 -13.52
CA THR A 209 -10.89 4.48 -13.63
C THR A 209 -10.18 4.85 -12.32
N LEU A 210 -10.51 6.01 -11.72
CA LEU A 210 -9.87 6.46 -10.49
C LEU A 210 -10.20 5.54 -9.30
N LEU A 211 -11.45 5.12 -9.16
CA LEU A 211 -11.87 4.19 -8.11
C LEU A 211 -11.25 2.80 -8.32
N ALA A 212 -11.15 2.34 -9.57
CA ALA A 212 -10.46 1.09 -9.86
C ALA A 212 -8.96 1.16 -9.54
N PHE A 213 -8.29 2.28 -9.79
CA PHE A 213 -6.90 2.48 -9.39
C PHE A 213 -6.71 2.42 -7.88
N GLY A 214 -7.59 3.08 -7.11
CA GLY A 214 -7.56 3.02 -5.65
C GLY A 214 -7.87 1.63 -5.10
N THR A 215 -8.78 0.88 -5.73
CA THR A 215 -9.10 -0.50 -5.32
C THR A 215 -7.97 -1.46 -5.70
N ALA A 216 -7.47 -1.40 -6.92
CA ALA A 216 -6.40 -2.28 -7.40
C ALA A 216 -5.11 -2.08 -6.63
N GLY A 217 -4.73 -0.82 -6.37
CA GLY A 217 -3.58 -0.49 -5.54
C GLY A 217 -3.82 -0.69 -4.05
N THR A 218 -5.08 -0.93 -3.63
CA THR A 218 -5.50 -0.95 -2.21
C THR A 218 -5.14 0.35 -1.49
N GLY A 219 -5.43 1.51 -2.12
CA GLY A 219 -5.01 2.81 -1.61
C GLY A 219 -6.16 3.74 -1.18
N GLY A 220 -7.38 3.60 -1.74
CA GLY A 220 -8.59 4.20 -1.19
C GLY A 220 -8.80 5.70 -1.38
N PHE A 221 -8.05 6.39 -2.21
CA PHE A 221 -8.34 7.79 -2.50
C PHE A 221 -9.71 7.96 -3.17
N GLY A 222 -10.61 8.67 -2.51
CA GLY A 222 -11.91 9.04 -3.07
C GLY A 222 -11.78 10.06 -4.20
N VAL A 223 -12.79 10.09 -5.06
CA VAL A 223 -12.95 11.08 -6.12
C VAL A 223 -13.93 12.17 -5.69
N ARG A 224 -14.85 11.84 -4.78
CA ARG A 224 -15.84 12.74 -4.20
C ARG A 224 -15.59 12.90 -2.71
N ASN A 225 -16.01 14.05 -2.14
CA ASN A 225 -16.00 14.26 -0.69
C ASN A 225 -16.87 13.20 -0.01
N GLY A 226 -16.34 12.58 1.08
CA GLY A 226 -17.04 11.47 1.75
C GLY A 226 -16.82 10.10 1.10
N SER A 227 -15.78 9.95 0.26
CA SER A 227 -15.34 8.69 -0.34
C SER A 227 -16.41 8.04 -1.22
N ILE A 228 -16.94 6.87 -0.85
CA ILE A 228 -17.94 6.12 -1.64
C ILE A 228 -19.39 6.46 -1.24
N LEU A 229 -19.58 6.97 -0.02
CA LEU A 229 -20.92 7.31 0.50
C LEU A 229 -21.77 8.16 -0.47
N PRO A 230 -21.24 9.22 -1.15
CA PRO A 230 -22.06 10.09 -2.01
C PRO A 230 -22.58 9.42 -3.28
N TYR A 231 -22.06 8.26 -3.66
CA TYR A 231 -22.59 7.52 -4.81
C TYR A 231 -23.93 6.87 -4.50
N ASN A 232 -24.19 6.52 -3.23
CA ASN A 232 -25.42 5.88 -2.75
C ASN A 232 -25.92 4.76 -3.68
N ASN A 233 -25.01 3.92 -4.13
CA ASN A 233 -25.26 2.86 -5.10
C ASN A 233 -24.80 1.51 -4.56
N PRO A 234 -25.74 0.65 -4.09
CA PRO A 234 -25.41 -0.67 -3.52
C PRO A 234 -24.61 -1.57 -4.48
N TYR A 235 -24.82 -1.48 -5.78
CA TYR A 235 -24.06 -2.27 -6.76
C TYR A 235 -22.58 -1.85 -6.74
N VAL A 236 -22.30 -0.54 -6.80
CA VAL A 236 -20.93 0.00 -6.78
C VAL A 236 -20.22 -0.37 -5.46
N GLU A 237 -20.91 -0.28 -4.33
CA GLU A 237 -20.39 -0.64 -3.02
C GLU A 237 -20.01 -2.13 -2.95
N ILE A 238 -20.89 -3.02 -3.43
CA ILE A 238 -20.61 -4.46 -3.44
C ILE A 238 -19.45 -4.80 -4.39
N ILE A 239 -19.41 -4.23 -5.59
CA ILE A 239 -18.34 -4.46 -6.57
C ILE A 239 -17.00 -3.99 -6.03
N LEU A 240 -16.94 -2.79 -5.41
CA LEU A 240 -15.73 -2.29 -4.78
C LEU A 240 -15.32 -3.17 -3.60
N GLY A 241 -16.25 -3.58 -2.72
CA GLY A 241 -15.99 -4.46 -1.59
C GLY A 241 -15.39 -5.81 -2.02
N ILE A 242 -15.99 -6.45 -3.04
CA ILE A 242 -15.45 -7.68 -3.63
C ILE A 242 -14.09 -7.41 -4.27
N GLY A 243 -13.95 -6.31 -5.02
CA GLY A 243 -12.69 -5.90 -5.63
C GLY A 243 -11.57 -5.76 -4.60
N MET A 244 -11.82 -5.07 -3.49
CA MET A 244 -10.87 -4.94 -2.38
C MET A 244 -10.41 -6.31 -1.87
N ILE A 245 -11.33 -7.23 -1.56
CA ILE A 245 -11.00 -8.59 -1.11
C ILE A 245 -10.15 -9.32 -2.15
N VAL A 246 -10.51 -9.24 -3.41
CA VAL A 246 -9.83 -9.91 -4.52
C VAL A 246 -8.41 -9.36 -4.70
N PHE A 247 -8.19 -8.04 -4.71
CA PHE A 247 -6.85 -7.47 -4.80
C PHE A 247 -6.02 -7.68 -3.51
N GLY A 248 -6.65 -7.98 -2.38
CA GLY A 248 -6.00 -8.40 -1.14
C GLY A 248 -5.49 -9.85 -1.14
N VAL A 249 -5.85 -10.67 -2.12
CA VAL A 249 -5.35 -12.04 -2.27
C VAL A 249 -3.96 -12.05 -2.90
N ASN A 250 -3.14 -13.03 -2.55
CA ASN A 250 -1.82 -13.25 -3.15
C ASN A 250 -1.92 -13.45 -4.67
N PHE A 251 -1.23 -12.60 -5.46
CA PHE A 251 -1.28 -12.63 -6.92
C PHE A 251 -0.78 -13.95 -7.53
N ASN A 252 0.03 -14.73 -6.81
CA ASN A 252 0.45 -16.06 -7.24
C ASN A 252 -0.74 -17.03 -7.38
N ILE A 253 -1.81 -16.82 -6.61
CA ILE A 253 -3.03 -17.64 -6.69
C ILE A 253 -3.69 -17.47 -8.06
N TYR A 254 -3.79 -16.24 -8.57
CA TYR A 254 -4.31 -15.97 -9.90
C TYR A 254 -3.48 -16.61 -11.01
N TYR A 255 -2.16 -16.62 -10.84
CA TYR A 255 -1.29 -17.36 -11.74
C TYR A 255 -1.56 -18.86 -11.70
N PHE A 256 -1.77 -19.47 -10.52
CA PHE A 256 -2.14 -20.89 -10.42
C PHE A 256 -3.47 -21.18 -11.07
N ILE A 257 -4.45 -20.28 -11.02
CA ILE A 257 -5.73 -20.41 -11.75
C ILE A 257 -5.46 -20.47 -13.26
N LEU A 258 -4.66 -19.55 -13.79
CA LEU A 258 -4.36 -19.46 -15.22
C LEU A 258 -3.65 -20.70 -15.78
N ILE A 259 -2.82 -21.38 -14.96
CA ILE A 259 -2.13 -22.61 -15.37
C ILE A 259 -2.89 -23.91 -14.99
N GLY A 260 -4.13 -23.79 -14.51
CA GLY A 260 -5.00 -24.94 -14.20
C GLY A 260 -4.66 -25.67 -12.89
N LYS A 261 -3.80 -25.13 -12.01
CA LYS A 261 -3.42 -25.73 -10.73
C LYS A 261 -4.38 -25.38 -9.59
N ILE A 262 -5.67 -25.56 -9.79
CA ILE A 262 -6.72 -25.17 -8.84
C ILE A 262 -6.60 -25.91 -7.49
N LYS A 263 -6.13 -27.16 -7.49
CA LYS A 263 -5.96 -27.95 -6.25
C LYS A 263 -4.95 -27.32 -5.26
N ASP A 264 -3.94 -26.62 -5.76
CA ASP A 264 -2.93 -25.97 -4.93
C ASP A 264 -3.49 -24.73 -4.21
N ILE A 265 -4.56 -24.12 -4.73
CA ILE A 265 -5.24 -22.98 -4.12
C ILE A 265 -5.93 -23.40 -2.81
N PHE A 266 -6.62 -24.55 -2.82
CA PHE A 266 -7.30 -25.06 -1.62
C PHE A 266 -6.36 -25.52 -0.51
N LYS A 267 -5.06 -25.69 -0.80
CA LYS A 267 -4.03 -26.02 0.21
C LYS A 267 -3.40 -24.77 0.82
N ASN A 268 -3.63 -23.60 0.24
CA ASN A 268 -3.00 -22.36 0.72
C ASN A 268 -3.61 -21.94 2.07
N GLU A 269 -2.82 -22.03 3.12
CA GLU A 269 -3.24 -21.70 4.48
C GLU A 269 -3.53 -20.19 4.62
N GLU A 270 -2.76 -19.32 3.99
CA GLU A 270 -2.95 -17.88 4.08
C GLU A 270 -4.32 -17.46 3.59
N LEU A 271 -4.74 -17.97 2.43
CA LEU A 271 -6.06 -17.68 1.87
C LEU A 271 -7.19 -18.15 2.79
N LYS A 272 -7.05 -19.33 3.40
CA LYS A 272 -8.04 -19.86 4.34
C LYS A 272 -8.19 -18.95 5.57
N TYR A 273 -7.08 -18.57 6.21
CA TYR A 273 -7.10 -17.70 7.37
C TYR A 273 -7.57 -16.29 7.01
N TYR A 274 -7.18 -15.77 5.83
CA TYR A 274 -7.65 -14.48 5.34
C TYR A 274 -9.18 -14.44 5.25
N LEU A 275 -9.79 -15.40 4.56
CA LEU A 275 -11.25 -15.48 4.41
C LEU A 275 -11.94 -15.72 5.77
N LEU A 276 -11.36 -16.57 6.61
CA LEU A 276 -11.91 -16.84 7.96
C LEU A 276 -11.94 -15.57 8.81
N ILE A 277 -10.87 -14.76 8.80
CA ILE A 277 -10.81 -13.49 9.54
C ILE A 277 -11.82 -12.49 8.98
N VAL A 278 -11.94 -12.37 7.64
CA VAL A 278 -12.91 -11.48 6.99
C VAL A 278 -14.34 -11.84 7.41
N PHE A 279 -14.74 -13.10 7.22
CA PHE A 279 -16.10 -13.54 7.54
C PHE A 279 -16.38 -13.50 9.06
N GLY A 280 -15.39 -13.86 9.89
CA GLY A 280 -15.50 -13.77 11.33
C GLY A 280 -15.71 -12.34 11.81
N ALA A 281 -14.92 -11.39 11.29
CA ALA A 281 -15.06 -9.98 11.64
C ALA A 281 -16.43 -9.42 11.21
N ILE A 282 -16.87 -9.72 9.98
CA ILE A 282 -18.20 -9.31 9.50
C ILE A 282 -19.28 -9.84 10.42
N THR A 283 -19.25 -11.12 10.75
CA THR A 283 -20.25 -11.75 11.63
C THR A 283 -20.29 -11.07 13.00
N LEU A 284 -19.13 -10.90 13.66
CA LEU A 284 -19.04 -10.29 14.99
C LEU A 284 -19.55 -8.84 15.00
N ILE A 285 -19.17 -8.05 14.00
CA ILE A 285 -19.60 -6.64 13.92
C ILE A 285 -21.10 -6.58 13.63
N VAL A 286 -21.62 -7.36 12.67
CA VAL A 286 -23.07 -7.40 12.37
C VAL A 286 -23.86 -7.73 13.62
N PHE A 287 -23.48 -8.76 14.39
CA PHE A 287 -24.13 -9.09 15.64
C PHE A 287 -24.11 -7.95 16.67
N ASN A 288 -23.06 -7.14 16.68
CA ASN A 288 -22.94 -6.03 17.63
C ASN A 288 -23.82 -4.82 17.25
N ILE A 289 -23.99 -4.54 15.94
CA ILE A 289 -24.60 -3.28 15.49
C ILE A 289 -25.94 -3.43 14.75
N TYR A 290 -26.44 -4.67 14.48
CA TYR A 290 -27.66 -4.86 13.66
C TYR A 290 -28.88 -4.14 14.21
N GLN A 291 -28.98 -3.97 15.53
CA GLN A 291 -30.10 -3.27 16.19
C GLN A 291 -30.07 -1.75 15.95
N THR A 292 -28.92 -1.19 15.61
CA THR A 292 -28.79 0.26 15.32
C THR A 292 -29.17 0.61 13.89
N TYR A 293 -29.34 -0.41 13.03
CA TYR A 293 -29.73 -0.25 11.62
C TYR A 293 -31.21 -0.57 11.44
N GLY A 294 -31.91 0.25 10.67
CA GLY A 294 -33.33 -0.01 10.31
C GLY A 294 -33.53 -1.21 9.36
N SER A 295 -32.44 -1.71 8.74
CA SER A 295 -32.45 -2.84 7.82
C SER A 295 -31.19 -3.69 8.02
N ILE A 296 -31.38 -5.00 8.19
CA ILE A 296 -30.27 -5.98 8.31
C ILE A 296 -29.40 -5.98 7.05
N TRP A 297 -29.99 -5.78 5.85
CA TRP A 297 -29.26 -5.72 4.59
C TRP A 297 -28.30 -4.54 4.53
N ASN A 298 -28.75 -3.35 4.95
CA ASN A 298 -27.89 -2.16 5.01
C ASN A 298 -26.76 -2.36 6.01
N CYS A 299 -27.05 -2.98 7.17
CA CYS A 299 -26.04 -3.32 8.16
C CYS A 299 -24.96 -4.26 7.57
N ILE A 300 -25.39 -5.37 6.95
CA ILE A 300 -24.45 -6.33 6.34
C ILE A 300 -23.60 -5.65 5.26
N ARG A 301 -24.20 -4.82 4.42
CA ARG A 301 -23.52 -4.12 3.33
C ARG A 301 -22.44 -3.17 3.86
N ASP A 302 -22.78 -2.31 4.82
CA ASP A 302 -21.85 -1.34 5.38
C ASP A 302 -20.72 -2.02 6.17
N VAL A 303 -21.04 -3.08 6.92
CA VAL A 303 -20.05 -3.89 7.64
C VAL A 303 -19.13 -4.63 6.67
N PHE A 304 -19.70 -5.30 5.64
CA PHE A 304 -18.93 -5.96 4.60
C PHE A 304 -17.96 -5.00 3.93
N PHE A 305 -18.44 -3.81 3.54
CA PHE A 305 -17.60 -2.80 2.91
C PHE A 305 -16.48 -2.32 3.83
N SER A 306 -16.82 -1.96 5.09
CA SER A 306 -15.84 -1.44 6.06
C SER A 306 -14.79 -2.49 6.42
N VAL A 307 -15.18 -3.74 6.66
CA VAL A 307 -14.25 -4.85 6.94
C VAL A 307 -13.35 -5.11 5.74
N SER A 308 -13.92 -5.19 4.52
CA SER A 308 -13.15 -5.37 3.28
C SER A 308 -12.13 -4.24 3.11
N SER A 309 -12.55 -3.00 3.31
CA SER A 309 -11.72 -1.81 3.18
C SER A 309 -10.55 -1.80 4.17
N VAL A 310 -10.82 -2.10 5.45
CA VAL A 310 -9.81 -2.02 6.51
C VAL A 310 -8.80 -3.17 6.41
N ILE A 311 -9.26 -4.43 6.27
CA ILE A 311 -8.35 -5.59 6.24
C ILE A 311 -7.45 -5.60 4.99
N THR A 312 -7.97 -5.11 3.87
CA THR A 312 -7.18 -5.00 2.63
C THR A 312 -6.33 -3.73 2.59
N THR A 313 -6.39 -2.93 3.64
CA THR A 313 -5.69 -1.65 3.74
C THR A 313 -6.05 -0.69 2.60
N THR A 314 -7.29 -0.77 2.08
CA THR A 314 -7.74 0.11 1.00
C THR A 314 -8.18 1.48 1.52
N GLY A 315 -9.01 1.52 2.59
CA GLY A 315 -9.40 2.78 3.22
C GLY A 315 -10.61 3.51 2.62
N TYR A 316 -11.33 2.93 1.66
CA TYR A 316 -12.63 3.48 1.24
C TYR A 316 -13.67 3.37 2.35
N SER A 317 -14.63 4.30 2.38
CA SER A 317 -15.70 4.32 3.37
C SER A 317 -17.08 4.57 2.74
N THR A 318 -18.09 3.79 3.22
CA THR A 318 -19.53 4.00 2.96
C THR A 318 -20.25 4.42 4.22
N ALA A 319 -19.65 4.24 5.40
CA ALA A 319 -20.19 4.59 6.69
C ALA A 319 -19.10 5.17 7.59
N ASP A 320 -19.50 6.00 8.53
CA ASP A 320 -18.61 6.53 9.58
C ASP A 320 -18.54 5.51 10.73
N PHE A 321 -17.59 4.54 10.60
CA PHE A 321 -17.37 3.53 11.63
C PHE A 321 -16.81 4.11 12.95
N GLY A 322 -16.39 5.37 12.95
CA GLY A 322 -16.03 6.08 14.19
C GLY A 322 -17.22 6.28 15.13
N LYS A 323 -18.47 6.18 14.61
CA LYS A 323 -19.71 6.24 15.40
C LYS A 323 -20.23 4.87 15.85
N TRP A 324 -19.61 3.79 15.43
CA TRP A 324 -20.02 2.44 15.84
C TRP A 324 -19.68 2.17 17.31
N PRO A 325 -20.35 1.20 17.97
CA PRO A 325 -19.97 0.78 19.32
C PRO A 325 -18.51 0.40 19.44
N LEU A 326 -17.92 0.62 20.63
CA LEU A 326 -16.50 0.41 20.90
C LEU A 326 -16.01 -1.00 20.48
N PHE A 327 -16.82 -2.02 20.70
CA PHE A 327 -16.47 -3.41 20.31
C PHE A 327 -16.20 -3.52 18.80
N SER A 328 -17.06 -2.94 17.96
CA SER A 328 -16.88 -2.91 16.50
C SER A 328 -15.67 -2.10 16.08
N GLN A 329 -15.43 -0.93 16.73
CA GLN A 329 -14.24 -0.12 16.47
C GLN A 329 -12.96 -0.88 16.83
N VAL A 330 -12.91 -1.61 17.94
CA VAL A 330 -11.76 -2.42 18.37
C VAL A 330 -11.49 -3.55 17.37
N ILE A 331 -12.52 -4.23 16.85
CA ILE A 331 -12.33 -5.23 15.79
C ILE A 331 -11.69 -4.60 14.56
N LEU A 332 -12.20 -3.46 14.07
CA LEU A 332 -11.61 -2.77 12.93
C LEU A 332 -10.17 -2.34 13.21
N LEU A 333 -9.91 -1.83 14.42
CA LEU A 333 -8.55 -1.44 14.83
C LEU A 333 -7.58 -2.63 14.81
N ILE A 334 -8.00 -3.81 15.28
CA ILE A 334 -7.19 -5.04 15.19
C ILE A 334 -6.95 -5.44 13.74
N LEU A 335 -7.97 -5.35 12.89
CA LEU A 335 -7.83 -5.64 11.45
C LEU A 335 -6.84 -4.69 10.76
N MET A 336 -6.70 -3.43 11.21
CA MET A 336 -5.70 -2.48 10.70
C MET A 336 -4.27 -3.03 10.80
N PHE A 337 -3.96 -3.83 11.82
CA PHE A 337 -2.63 -4.43 11.98
C PHE A 337 -2.43 -5.67 11.10
N PHE A 338 -3.48 -6.45 10.84
CA PHE A 338 -3.33 -7.72 10.14
C PHE A 338 -2.94 -7.55 8.67
N GLY A 339 -3.57 -6.61 7.98
CA GLY A 339 -3.41 -6.47 6.54
C GLY A 339 -4.02 -7.65 5.77
N ALA A 340 -3.67 -7.80 4.50
CA ALA A 340 -4.12 -8.91 3.67
C ALA A 340 -3.00 -9.94 3.39
N CYS A 341 -3.11 -10.73 2.31
CA CYS A 341 -2.14 -11.76 1.98
C CYS A 341 -0.78 -11.20 1.56
N ALA A 342 0.29 -11.92 1.88
CA ALA A 342 1.62 -11.64 1.34
C ALA A 342 1.60 -11.78 -0.19
N GLY A 343 2.30 -10.89 -0.90
CA GLY A 343 2.28 -10.88 -2.37
C GLY A 343 0.97 -10.37 -2.97
N SER A 344 0.16 -9.64 -2.18
CA SER A 344 -0.93 -8.77 -2.63
C SER A 344 -0.48 -7.31 -2.68
N THR A 345 -1.37 -6.42 -3.12
CA THR A 345 -1.12 -4.97 -3.13
C THR A 345 -1.24 -4.32 -1.75
N ALA A 346 -1.86 -4.98 -0.78
CA ALA A 346 -2.17 -4.47 0.55
C ALA A 346 -0.91 -4.15 1.40
N GLY A 347 -1.07 -3.30 2.39
CA GLY A 347 -0.09 -2.99 3.45
C GLY A 347 -0.19 -3.92 4.67
N GLY A 348 0.17 -3.43 5.86
CA GLY A 348 0.08 -4.14 7.14
C GLY A 348 1.09 -5.27 7.34
N LEU A 349 0.94 -6.00 8.47
CA LEU A 349 1.85 -7.08 8.88
C LEU A 349 1.84 -8.31 7.97
N LYS A 350 0.79 -8.52 7.20
CA LYS A 350 0.45 -9.68 6.38
C LYS A 350 -0.02 -10.89 7.21
N ILE A 351 -1.10 -11.48 6.75
CA ILE A 351 -1.73 -12.64 7.44
C ILE A 351 -0.78 -13.80 7.59
N SER A 352 0.06 -14.09 6.60
CA SER A 352 1.08 -15.15 6.72
C SER A 352 2.00 -14.99 7.92
N ARG A 353 2.46 -13.76 8.22
CA ARG A 353 3.29 -13.50 9.39
C ARG A 353 2.51 -13.66 10.69
N VAL A 354 1.28 -13.16 10.73
CA VAL A 354 0.41 -13.28 11.93
C VAL A 354 0.16 -14.75 12.22
N VAL A 355 -0.22 -15.55 11.23
CA VAL A 355 -0.47 -16.99 11.36
C VAL A 355 0.79 -17.73 11.82
N LEU A 356 1.94 -17.41 11.21
CA LEU A 356 3.22 -18.02 11.60
C LEU A 356 3.61 -17.65 13.03
N MET A 357 3.42 -16.39 13.43
CA MET A 357 3.72 -15.95 14.79
C MET A 357 2.88 -16.70 15.83
N VAL A 358 1.58 -16.85 15.56
CA VAL A 358 0.68 -17.64 16.43
C VAL A 358 1.13 -19.10 16.51
N LYS A 359 1.49 -19.73 15.39
CA LYS A 359 2.01 -21.11 15.36
C LYS A 359 3.34 -21.24 16.12
N ILE A 360 4.24 -20.27 16.01
CA ILE A 360 5.51 -20.24 16.75
C ILE A 360 5.24 -20.16 18.25
N TYR A 361 4.35 -19.25 18.70
CA TYR A 361 3.99 -19.16 20.12
C TYR A 361 3.39 -20.46 20.67
N PHE A 362 2.48 -21.10 19.93
CA PHE A 362 1.94 -22.39 20.36
C PHE A 362 3.00 -23.49 20.41
N ALA A 363 3.96 -23.50 19.47
CA ALA A 363 5.06 -24.44 19.49
C ALA A 363 5.95 -24.25 20.71
N GLU A 364 6.29 -23.03 21.07
CA GLU A 364 7.07 -22.68 22.28
C GLU A 364 6.34 -23.10 23.56
N ILE A 365 5.03 -22.83 23.66
CA ILE A 365 4.24 -23.26 24.81
C ILE A 365 4.25 -24.80 24.96
N VAL A 366 4.07 -25.53 23.84
CA VAL A 366 4.12 -27.00 23.87
C VAL A 366 5.50 -27.50 24.27
N GLN A 367 6.57 -26.84 23.84
CA GLN A 367 7.94 -27.21 24.21
C GLN A 367 8.22 -26.90 25.69
N MET A 368 7.69 -25.82 26.25
CA MET A 368 7.79 -25.51 27.66
C MET A 368 7.07 -26.58 28.53
N ILE A 369 5.90 -27.07 28.09
CA ILE A 369 5.15 -28.13 28.78
C ILE A 369 5.86 -29.50 28.65
N SER A 370 6.46 -29.77 27.50
CA SER A 370 7.10 -31.05 27.18
C SER A 370 8.48 -30.78 26.53
N PRO A 371 9.54 -30.54 27.34
CA PRO A 371 10.86 -30.14 26.85
C PRO A 371 11.53 -31.12 25.89
N ASN A 372 11.25 -32.41 26.02
CA ASN A 372 11.82 -33.47 25.16
C ASN A 372 11.05 -33.70 23.87
N ARG A 373 9.95 -32.96 23.63
CA ARG A 373 9.13 -33.08 22.42
C ARG A 373 9.69 -32.20 21.33
N VAL A 374 10.02 -32.78 20.17
CA VAL A 374 10.37 -32.01 18.98
C VAL A 374 9.09 -31.48 18.35
N VAL A 375 8.91 -30.13 18.37
CA VAL A 375 7.77 -29.45 17.77
C VAL A 375 8.23 -28.78 16.48
N THR A 376 7.63 -29.19 15.35
CA THR A 376 7.95 -28.59 14.05
C THR A 376 6.83 -27.65 13.62
N VAL A 377 7.13 -26.37 13.48
CA VAL A 377 6.20 -25.38 12.90
C VAL A 377 6.07 -25.65 11.40
N LYS A 378 4.84 -25.84 10.92
CA LYS A 378 4.55 -26.08 9.49
C LYS A 378 3.70 -24.93 8.92
N TYR A 379 3.93 -24.61 7.64
CA TYR A 379 3.14 -23.68 6.84
C TYR A 379 2.99 -24.23 5.42
N ASP A 380 1.76 -24.27 4.90
CA ASP A 380 1.42 -24.98 3.65
C ASP A 380 1.99 -26.41 3.62
N ASP A 381 1.82 -27.16 4.72
CA ASP A 381 2.36 -28.51 4.96
C ASP A 381 3.91 -28.63 4.91
N LYS A 382 4.64 -27.54 4.83
CA LYS A 382 6.11 -27.52 4.80
C LYS A 382 6.68 -27.05 6.13
N PRO A 383 7.79 -27.67 6.60
CA PRO A 383 8.45 -27.23 7.82
C PRO A 383 9.07 -25.83 7.62
N VAL A 384 8.87 -24.95 8.59
CA VAL A 384 9.46 -23.61 8.62
C VAL A 384 10.80 -23.69 9.37
N ASN A 385 11.89 -23.29 8.70
CA ASN A 385 13.21 -23.34 9.31
C ASN A 385 13.37 -22.30 10.44
N SER A 386 14.29 -22.55 11.37
CA SER A 386 14.54 -21.70 12.54
C SER A 386 14.97 -20.28 12.15
N ALA A 387 15.69 -20.10 11.06
CA ALA A 387 16.10 -18.78 10.58
C ALA A 387 14.90 -17.91 10.18
N MET A 388 13.91 -18.50 9.50
CA MET A 388 12.66 -17.80 9.15
C MET A 388 11.82 -17.48 10.39
N GLN A 389 11.72 -18.41 11.35
CA GLN A 389 11.00 -18.17 12.61
C GLN A 389 11.63 -17.00 13.37
N LYS A 390 12.97 -16.98 13.50
CA LYS A 390 13.70 -15.86 14.11
C LYS A 390 13.49 -14.54 13.36
N SER A 391 13.51 -14.57 12.03
CA SER A 391 13.29 -13.37 11.20
C SER A 391 11.89 -12.76 11.44
N ILE A 392 10.87 -13.60 11.57
CA ILE A 392 9.50 -13.15 11.86
C ILE A 392 9.42 -12.52 13.26
N ALA A 393 10.01 -13.16 14.28
CA ALA A 393 10.01 -12.62 15.64
C ALA A 393 10.76 -11.27 15.72
N VAL A 394 11.92 -11.15 15.08
CA VAL A 394 12.67 -9.88 14.98
C VAL A 394 11.85 -8.82 14.25
N TYR A 395 11.14 -9.17 13.18
CA TYR A 395 10.29 -8.22 12.45
C TYR A 395 9.20 -7.65 13.37
N PHE A 396 8.50 -8.49 14.14
CA PHE A 396 7.47 -8.02 15.08
C PHE A 396 8.05 -7.11 16.16
N LEU A 397 9.23 -7.42 16.70
CA LEU A 397 9.90 -6.57 17.68
C LEU A 397 10.23 -5.20 17.08
N VAL A 398 10.86 -5.17 15.91
CA VAL A 398 11.24 -3.92 15.24
C VAL A 398 10.00 -3.12 14.84
N TYR A 399 8.95 -3.81 14.35
CA TYR A 399 7.67 -3.20 14.04
C TYR A 399 7.08 -2.48 15.26
N SER A 400 7.04 -3.16 16.42
CA SER A 400 6.48 -2.59 17.66
C SER A 400 7.31 -1.40 18.16
N LEU A 401 8.65 -1.48 18.06
CA LEU A 401 9.53 -0.38 18.46
C LEU A 401 9.37 0.86 17.57
N VAL A 402 9.28 0.66 16.24
CA VAL A 402 9.09 1.76 15.29
C VAL A 402 7.69 2.37 15.45
N PHE A 403 6.66 1.53 15.57
CA PHE A 403 5.29 1.99 15.84
C PHE A 403 5.21 2.82 17.12
N GLY A 404 5.77 2.31 18.22
CA GLY A 404 5.82 3.03 19.51
C GLY A 404 6.61 4.34 19.43
N GLY A 405 7.72 4.35 18.70
CA GLY A 405 8.52 5.55 18.46
C GLY A 405 7.75 6.63 17.68
N ILE A 406 7.08 6.24 16.59
CA ILE A 406 6.23 7.17 15.82
C ILE A 406 5.06 7.67 16.69
N LEU A 407 4.40 6.78 17.44
CA LEU A 407 3.31 7.15 18.34
C LEU A 407 3.75 8.17 19.39
N LEU A 408 4.91 7.96 20.01
CA LEU A 408 5.48 8.89 20.98
C LEU A 408 5.74 10.28 20.35
N MET A 409 6.26 10.32 19.12
CA MET A 409 6.49 11.59 18.42
C MET A 409 5.17 12.30 18.08
N ILE A 410 4.15 11.58 17.65
CA ILE A 410 2.83 12.15 17.30
C ILE A 410 2.10 12.62 18.55
N SER A 411 2.21 11.91 19.68
CA SER A 411 1.57 12.29 20.95
C SER A 411 2.08 13.63 21.51
N TYR A 412 3.27 14.08 21.09
CA TYR A 412 3.77 15.40 21.44
C TYR A 412 2.94 16.56 20.87
N SER A 413 2.23 16.32 19.78
CA SER A 413 1.52 17.35 19.02
C SER A 413 0.02 17.09 18.89
N THR A 414 -0.50 16.04 19.53
CA THR A 414 -1.90 15.65 19.46
C THR A 414 -2.42 15.41 20.87
N ASP A 415 -3.51 16.08 21.23
CA ASP A 415 -4.07 16.06 22.60
C ASP A 415 -4.95 14.82 22.89
N ASP A 416 -5.34 14.07 21.85
CA ASP A 416 -6.21 12.92 21.95
C ASP A 416 -5.48 11.63 21.58
N PHE A 417 -5.47 10.68 22.53
CA PHE A 417 -4.82 9.38 22.36
C PHE A 417 -5.42 8.58 21.19
N MET A 418 -6.76 8.58 21.02
CA MET A 418 -7.40 7.81 19.96
C MET A 418 -7.00 8.34 18.58
N THR A 419 -6.95 9.66 18.43
CA THR A 419 -6.45 10.31 17.21
C THR A 419 -5.00 9.96 16.94
N ALA A 420 -4.11 10.11 17.94
CA ALA A 420 -2.68 9.81 17.78
C ALA A 420 -2.45 8.34 17.44
N PHE A 421 -3.03 7.42 18.20
CA PHE A 421 -2.85 5.98 18.01
C PHE A 421 -3.38 5.51 16.67
N SER A 422 -4.61 5.92 16.30
CA SER A 422 -5.23 5.49 15.05
C SER A 422 -4.61 6.15 13.83
N ALA A 423 -4.09 7.40 13.94
CA ALA A 423 -3.32 8.03 12.86
C ALA A 423 -2.05 7.24 12.55
N VAL A 424 -1.32 6.80 13.58
CA VAL A 424 -0.13 5.95 13.40
C VAL A 424 -0.53 4.58 12.86
N ALA A 425 -1.58 3.95 13.41
CA ALA A 425 -2.07 2.65 12.93
C ALA A 425 -2.47 2.71 11.45
N ALA A 426 -3.21 3.73 11.06
CA ALA A 426 -3.67 3.92 9.69
C ALA A 426 -2.52 4.20 8.70
N THR A 427 -1.57 5.05 9.07
CA THR A 427 -0.46 5.44 8.19
C THR A 427 0.63 4.39 8.13
N PHE A 428 1.04 3.81 9.25
CA PHE A 428 2.10 2.80 9.30
C PHE A 428 1.68 1.45 8.70
N ASN A 429 0.36 1.14 8.70
CA ASN A 429 -0.18 -0.04 8.00
C ASN A 429 -0.72 0.27 6.60
N ASN A 430 -0.60 1.51 6.13
CA ASN A 430 -1.03 1.96 4.81
C ASN A 430 -2.53 1.71 4.53
N ILE A 431 -3.43 2.21 5.42
CA ILE A 431 -4.89 1.97 5.35
C ILE A 431 -5.68 3.20 4.92
N GLY A 432 -5.24 4.39 5.36
CA GLY A 432 -5.90 5.67 5.08
C GLY A 432 -6.63 6.25 6.29
N PRO A 433 -7.91 5.98 6.51
CA PRO A 433 -8.64 6.52 7.64
C PRO A 433 -8.28 5.83 8.95
N GLY A 434 -8.19 6.62 10.03
CA GLY A 434 -8.10 6.15 11.40
C GLY A 434 -9.43 6.23 12.13
N LEU A 435 -9.38 6.71 13.38
CA LEU A 435 -10.53 6.98 14.25
C LEU A 435 -10.46 8.42 14.77
N ALA A 436 -11.51 8.90 15.40
CA ALA A 436 -11.63 10.25 15.94
C ALA A 436 -11.33 11.33 14.88
N LYS A 437 -10.41 12.27 15.11
CA LYS A 437 -10.12 13.40 14.20
C LYS A 437 -9.48 13.01 12.87
N VAL A 438 -9.05 11.76 12.69
CA VAL A 438 -8.50 11.19 11.44
C VAL A 438 -9.37 10.06 10.90
N GLY A 439 -10.62 9.98 11.36
CA GLY A 439 -11.62 9.00 10.93
C GLY A 439 -12.10 9.21 9.49
N PRO A 440 -13.02 8.33 9.00
CA PRO A 440 -13.46 8.34 7.60
C PRO A 440 -14.12 9.65 7.13
N ALA A 441 -14.69 10.42 8.06
CA ALA A 441 -15.33 11.69 7.79
C ALA A 441 -14.39 12.90 7.87
N PHE A 442 -13.14 12.69 8.23
CA PHE A 442 -12.15 13.73 8.49
C PHE A 442 -10.93 13.61 7.57
N SER A 443 -10.04 14.61 7.63
CA SER A 443 -8.79 14.62 6.88
C SER A 443 -7.60 14.87 7.82
N PHE A 444 -6.40 14.56 7.35
CA PHE A 444 -5.15 14.83 8.07
C PHE A 444 -4.70 16.30 7.98
N ALA A 445 -5.51 17.18 7.38
CA ALA A 445 -5.18 18.58 7.17
C ALA A 445 -4.87 19.34 8.47
N GLU A 446 -5.62 19.03 9.54
CA GLU A 446 -5.51 19.72 10.84
C GLU A 446 -4.23 19.38 11.62
N LEU A 447 -3.54 18.30 11.23
CA LEU A 447 -2.27 17.93 11.87
C LEU A 447 -1.19 18.94 11.52
N ASN A 448 -0.28 19.19 12.47
CA ASN A 448 0.85 20.07 12.23
C ASN A 448 1.89 19.47 11.26
N ASN A 449 2.77 20.31 10.73
CA ASN A 449 3.78 19.90 9.74
C ASN A 449 4.74 18.82 10.28
N PHE A 450 5.09 18.87 11.57
CA PHE A 450 5.93 17.86 12.20
C PHE A 450 5.27 16.49 12.16
N SER A 451 4.00 16.39 12.58
CA SER A 451 3.23 15.14 12.51
C SER A 451 3.11 14.61 11.09
N LYS A 452 2.85 15.47 10.10
CA LYS A 452 2.75 15.08 8.69
C LYS A 452 4.06 14.47 8.17
N VAL A 453 5.22 15.05 8.53
CA VAL A 453 6.53 14.50 8.14
C VAL A 453 6.78 13.13 8.80
N ILE A 454 6.49 13.00 10.10
CA ILE A 454 6.67 11.74 10.83
C ILE A 454 5.74 10.66 10.31
N LEU A 455 4.47 10.98 10.03
CA LEU A 455 3.52 10.03 9.45
C LEU A 455 3.91 9.66 8.01
N SER A 456 4.46 10.59 7.22
CA SER A 456 5.01 10.28 5.88
C SER A 456 6.17 9.28 5.96
N PHE A 457 7.06 9.44 6.96
CA PHE A 457 8.07 8.42 7.24
C PHE A 457 7.43 7.08 7.63
N GLY A 458 6.39 7.11 8.47
CA GLY A 458 5.62 5.92 8.86
C GLY A 458 5.04 5.19 7.65
N MET A 459 4.41 5.92 6.72
CA MET A 459 3.85 5.36 5.48
C MET A 459 4.91 4.67 4.61
N LEU A 460 6.06 5.32 4.41
CA LEU A 460 7.18 4.76 3.67
C LEU A 460 7.78 3.53 4.38
N ALA A 461 7.97 3.60 5.69
CA ALA A 461 8.50 2.49 6.48
C ALA A 461 7.55 1.27 6.46
N GLY A 462 6.25 1.50 6.60
CA GLY A 462 5.23 0.47 6.52
C GLY A 462 5.22 -0.23 5.15
N ARG A 463 5.19 0.56 4.06
CA ARG A 463 5.17 0.04 2.69
C ARG A 463 6.42 -0.75 2.32
N LEU A 464 7.58 -0.27 2.72
CA LEU A 464 8.89 -0.86 2.44
C LEU A 464 9.32 -1.92 3.47
N GLU A 465 8.42 -2.36 4.33
CA GLU A 465 8.70 -3.36 5.36
C GLU A 465 9.83 -2.98 6.33
N ILE A 466 9.90 -1.71 6.69
CA ILE A 466 10.72 -1.11 7.76
C ILE A 466 12.23 -1.15 7.47
N PHE A 467 12.82 -2.34 7.22
CA PHE A 467 14.27 -2.49 7.11
C PHE A 467 14.93 -1.61 6.03
N PRO A 468 14.39 -1.45 4.82
CA PRO A 468 14.97 -0.55 3.82
C PRO A 468 15.11 0.88 4.33
N MET A 469 14.09 1.39 5.03
CA MET A 469 14.13 2.74 5.61
C MET A 469 15.15 2.84 6.75
N LEU A 470 15.19 1.86 7.67
CA LEU A 470 16.17 1.85 8.75
C LEU A 470 17.62 1.76 8.24
N ILE A 471 17.84 0.95 7.19
CA ILE A 471 19.16 0.81 6.55
C ILE A 471 19.59 2.12 5.90
N LEU A 472 18.67 2.82 5.21
CA LEU A 472 18.96 4.11 4.59
C LEU A 472 19.47 5.14 5.61
N PHE A 473 18.83 5.22 6.77
CA PHE A 473 19.17 6.19 7.83
C PHE A 473 20.28 5.72 8.77
N SER A 474 20.74 4.47 8.67
CA SER A 474 21.82 3.97 9.52
C SER A 474 23.18 4.55 9.10
N PRO A 475 23.94 5.22 10.01
CA PRO A 475 25.27 5.72 9.69
C PRO A 475 26.25 4.61 9.28
N ALA A 476 26.08 3.40 9.78
CA ALA A 476 26.91 2.23 9.42
C ALA A 476 26.78 1.89 7.93
N THR A 477 25.63 2.12 7.32
CA THR A 477 25.38 1.87 5.90
C THR A 477 26.32 2.67 5.00
N TRP A 478 26.67 3.90 5.39
CA TRP A 478 27.45 4.83 4.60
C TRP A 478 28.96 4.77 4.91
N LYS A 479 29.36 4.18 6.04
CA LYS A 479 30.74 4.11 6.53
C LYS A 479 31.47 2.83 6.10
N LEU A 480 30.77 1.76 5.76
CA LEU A 480 31.41 0.50 5.32
C LEU A 480 32.03 0.67 3.93
N LYS A 481 33.35 0.47 3.85
CA LYS A 481 34.15 0.40 2.61
C LYS A 481 33.79 -0.81 1.75
#